data_4ac931f6a3be3d290941228ae6475ab6
#
_entry.id   4ac931f6a3be3d290941228ae6475ab6
#
_cell.length_a   1.000
_cell.length_b   1.000
_cell.length_c   1.000
_cell.angle_alpha   90.00
_cell.angle_beta   90.00
_cell.angle_gamma   90.00
#
_symmetry.space_group_name_H-M   'P 1'
#
loop_
_entity.id
_entity.type
_entity.pdbx_description
1 polymer ?
#
loop_
_entity_poly.entity_id
_entity_poly.type
_entity_poly.pdbx_seq_one_letter_code
_entity_poly.pdbx_strand_id
1 'polypeptide(L)'
;MKMATYPVLNCEKEEEEPVSNLAEPLVEVTPPTNAFLVRQPVFDKDMEVYAYDLLYGQREQGGSADNVESSQVMLNAFLDIGIETISEDSFSIVKVTKDFVEGKLPLPFPPHNVFLELPDDVFKPDMSLEPLEKLRVKGFKLACANVDSLADIEGVLAHVDLLRLDFSAWTKEQLALSIPQLLSYSAKLLVININTQDDFSYCLDLGVELYQGRFISEPVVVSGNTLKPNRMSLL
;
A
#
# COMPACT_ATOMS: atom_id res chain seq x y z
N MET A 1 57.50 41.88 -50.85
CA MET A 1 56.96 41.94 -49.44
C MET A 1 55.51 42.36 -49.53
N LYS A 2 54.61 41.36 -49.58
CA LYS A 2 53.14 41.58 -49.71
C LYS A 2 52.51 41.36 -48.35
N MET A 3 51.93 42.39 -47.76
CA MET A 3 51.15 42.32 -46.56
C MET A 3 49.79 41.68 -46.86
N ALA A 4 49.45 40.63 -46.13
CA ALA A 4 48.15 39.99 -46.18
C ALA A 4 47.20 40.72 -45.24
N THR A 5 46.11 41.21 -45.80
CA THR A 5 45.01 41.85 -45.06
C THR A 5 44.05 40.76 -44.65
N TYR A 6 43.77 40.60 -43.32
CA TYR A 6 42.74 39.73 -42.83
C TYR A 6 41.39 40.47 -42.76
N PRO A 7 40.26 39.83 -43.11
CA PRO A 7 38.95 40.44 -42.95
C PRO A 7 38.49 40.40 -41.49
N VAL A 8 37.94 41.54 -41.06
CA VAL A 8 37.28 41.71 -39.74
C VAL A 8 35.95 40.95 -39.79
N LEU A 9 35.79 39.94 -38.94
CA LEU A 9 34.51 39.27 -38.69
C LEU A 9 33.61 40.19 -37.86
N ASN A 10 32.48 40.57 -38.46
CA ASN A 10 31.38 41.25 -37.77
C ASN A 10 30.76 40.25 -36.76
N CYS A 11 30.79 40.59 -35.51
CA CYS A 11 30.07 39.89 -34.46
C CYS A 11 28.61 40.40 -34.46
N GLU A 12 27.72 39.67 -35.09
CA GLU A 12 26.30 39.90 -34.96
C GLU A 12 25.89 39.50 -33.52
N LYS A 13 25.28 40.44 -32.85
CA LYS A 13 24.69 40.20 -31.52
C LYS A 13 23.46 39.33 -31.73
N GLU A 14 23.53 38.08 -31.34
CA GLU A 14 22.34 37.25 -31.09
C GLU A 14 21.54 37.87 -29.94
N GLU A 15 20.33 38.31 -30.24
CA GLU A 15 19.36 38.73 -29.25
C GLU A 15 18.91 37.48 -28.49
N GLU A 16 19.30 37.37 -27.23
CA GLU A 16 18.77 36.34 -26.31
C GLU A 16 17.29 36.62 -26.10
N GLU A 17 16.43 35.75 -26.65
CA GLU A 17 15.01 35.70 -26.27
C GLU A 17 14.90 35.39 -24.76
N PRO A 18 14.04 36.08 -24.02
CA PRO A 18 13.83 35.80 -22.61
C PRO A 18 13.20 34.41 -22.48
N VAL A 19 13.93 33.46 -21.90
CA VAL A 19 13.41 32.17 -21.47
C VAL A 19 12.28 32.45 -20.47
N SER A 20 11.05 32.38 -20.95
CA SER A 20 9.87 32.44 -20.05
C SER A 20 9.93 31.23 -19.14
N ASN A 21 10.34 31.46 -17.92
CA ASN A 21 10.27 30.52 -16.81
C ASN A 21 8.79 30.25 -16.53
N LEU A 22 8.20 29.29 -17.28
CA LEU A 22 6.96 28.66 -16.91
C LEU A 22 7.28 27.75 -15.71
N ALA A 23 7.40 28.38 -14.53
CA ALA A 23 7.20 27.66 -13.29
C ALA A 23 5.77 27.12 -13.36
N GLU A 24 5.63 25.83 -13.64
CA GLU A 24 4.37 25.13 -13.43
C GLU A 24 3.90 25.48 -12.02
N PRO A 25 2.63 25.89 -11.82
CA PRO A 25 2.15 26.19 -10.51
C PRO A 25 2.31 24.93 -9.67
N LEU A 26 3.09 25.02 -8.60
CA LEU A 26 3.09 24.01 -7.55
C LEU A 26 1.62 23.86 -7.15
N VAL A 27 1.02 22.72 -7.53
CA VAL A 27 -0.31 22.37 -7.05
C VAL A 27 -0.18 22.31 -5.54
N GLU A 28 -0.67 23.34 -4.86
CA GLU A 28 -0.86 23.29 -3.42
C GLU A 28 -1.80 22.12 -3.15
N VAL A 29 -1.23 20.98 -2.80
CA VAL A 29 -1.97 19.82 -2.33
C VAL A 29 -2.46 20.18 -0.93
N THR A 30 -3.60 20.87 -0.88
CA THR A 30 -4.32 21.04 0.38
C THR A 30 -4.73 19.63 0.83
N PRO A 31 -4.28 19.16 1.99
CA PRO A 31 -4.71 17.85 2.47
C PRO A 31 -6.24 17.85 2.57
N PRO A 32 -6.93 16.84 2.05
CA PRO A 32 -8.35 16.74 2.24
C PRO A 32 -8.61 16.65 3.75
N THR A 33 -9.33 17.61 4.28
CA THR A 33 -9.67 17.75 5.70
C THR A 33 -10.45 16.57 6.30
N ASN A 34 -10.69 15.53 5.51
CA ASN A 34 -11.54 14.39 5.83
C ASN A 34 -10.88 13.01 5.59
N ALA A 35 -9.56 12.93 5.42
CA ALA A 35 -8.89 11.63 5.35
C ALA A 35 -8.99 10.93 6.71
N PHE A 36 -9.29 9.63 6.69
CA PHE A 36 -9.27 8.80 7.88
C PHE A 36 -8.43 7.55 7.63
N LEU A 37 -7.88 7.04 8.69
CA LEU A 37 -7.18 5.77 8.73
C LEU A 37 -7.87 4.89 9.78
N VAL A 38 -8.09 3.65 9.42
CA VAL A 38 -8.61 2.62 10.33
C VAL A 38 -7.55 1.54 10.42
N ARG A 39 -7.25 1.09 11.62
CA ARG A 39 -6.41 -0.08 11.83
C ARG A 39 -7.21 -1.23 12.40
N GLN A 40 -6.98 -2.42 11.91
CA GLN A 40 -7.51 -3.65 12.48
C GLN A 40 -6.37 -4.62 12.75
N PRO A 41 -6.23 -5.15 13.98
CA PRO A 41 -5.15 -6.08 14.29
C PRO A 41 -5.35 -7.42 13.59
N VAL A 42 -4.22 -8.00 13.19
CA VAL A 42 -4.06 -9.37 12.72
C VAL A 42 -3.31 -10.13 13.80
N PHE A 43 -3.88 -11.22 14.27
CA PHE A 43 -3.31 -12.02 15.34
C PHE A 43 -2.69 -13.30 14.81
N ASP A 44 -1.67 -13.77 15.49
CA ASP A 44 -1.13 -15.11 15.29
C ASP A 44 -1.88 -16.16 16.14
N LYS A 45 -1.43 -17.42 16.09
CA LYS A 45 -2.01 -18.54 16.84
C LYS A 45 -1.91 -18.39 18.37
N ASP A 46 -0.98 -17.59 18.86
CA ASP A 46 -0.75 -17.33 20.28
C ASP A 46 -1.52 -16.07 20.75
N MET A 47 -2.36 -15.50 19.88
CA MET A 47 -3.13 -14.26 20.07
C MET A 47 -2.27 -13.03 20.31
N GLU A 48 -1.05 -13.04 19.80
CA GLU A 48 -0.17 -11.89 19.74
C GLU A 48 -0.43 -11.10 18.46
N VAL A 49 -0.29 -9.76 18.51
CA VAL A 49 -0.48 -8.92 17.33
C VAL A 49 0.70 -9.09 16.39
N TYR A 50 0.46 -9.74 15.26
CA TYR A 50 1.44 -9.94 14.19
C TYR A 50 1.53 -8.72 13.26
N ALA A 51 0.38 -8.16 12.89
CA ALA A 51 0.29 -7.03 11.97
C ALA A 51 -0.92 -6.16 12.26
N TYR A 52 -0.93 -4.96 11.70
CA TYR A 52 -2.13 -4.13 11.56
C TYR A 52 -2.51 -4.01 10.10
N ASP A 53 -3.75 -4.33 9.78
CA ASP A 53 -4.36 -4.05 8.49
C ASP A 53 -4.82 -2.58 8.47
N LEU A 54 -4.30 -1.81 7.53
CA LEU A 54 -4.48 -0.37 7.46
C LEU A 54 -5.42 -0.01 6.31
N LEU A 55 -6.64 0.39 6.67
CA LEU A 55 -7.65 0.87 5.74
C LEU A 55 -7.65 2.40 5.77
N TYR A 56 -7.61 3.02 4.62
CA TYR A 56 -7.64 4.47 4.48
C TYR A 56 -8.76 4.91 3.54
N GLY A 57 -9.25 6.12 3.74
CA GLY A 57 -10.35 6.64 2.93
C GLY A 57 -10.60 8.12 3.18
N GLN A 58 -11.59 8.66 2.50
CA GLN A 58 -12.11 10.02 2.72
C GLN A 58 -13.55 9.94 3.21
N ARG A 59 -13.92 10.86 4.10
CA ARG A 59 -15.31 11.08 4.44
C ARG A 59 -15.89 12.13 3.51
N GLU A 60 -16.97 11.81 2.79
CA GLU A 60 -17.74 12.82 2.08
C GLU A 60 -18.46 13.75 3.05
N GLN A 61 -18.65 15.01 2.62
CA GLN A 61 -19.49 15.96 3.36
C GLN A 61 -20.94 15.46 3.31
N GLY A 62 -21.35 14.69 4.31
CA GLY A 62 -22.68 14.07 4.37
C GLY A 62 -22.74 12.73 5.12
N GLY A 63 -21.59 12.18 5.53
CA GLY A 63 -21.53 11.08 6.52
C GLY A 63 -21.40 9.67 6.00
N SER A 64 -21.37 9.39 4.70
CA SER A 64 -20.91 8.10 4.22
C SER A 64 -19.39 8.09 4.07
N ALA A 65 -18.75 7.04 4.58
CA ALA A 65 -17.34 6.80 4.34
C ALA A 65 -17.23 6.05 3.02
N ASP A 66 -16.92 6.76 1.94
CA ASP A 66 -16.57 6.10 0.69
C ASP A 66 -15.09 5.72 0.75
N ASN A 67 -14.81 4.43 0.62
CA ASN A 67 -13.47 3.91 0.46
C ASN A 67 -12.97 4.27 -0.95
N VAL A 68 -12.65 5.55 -1.16
CA VAL A 68 -11.98 5.97 -2.39
C VAL A 68 -10.51 5.62 -2.23
N GLU A 69 -10.18 4.41 -2.64
CA GLU A 69 -8.80 3.92 -2.72
C GLU A 69 -8.07 4.65 -3.85
N SER A 70 -7.69 5.90 -3.61
CA SER A 70 -6.87 6.64 -4.55
C SER A 70 -5.46 6.81 -4.00
N SER A 71 -4.49 6.84 -4.90
CA SER A 71 -3.09 7.09 -4.54
C SER A 71 -2.92 8.36 -3.73
N GLN A 72 -3.71 9.40 -4.02
CA GLN A 72 -3.66 10.68 -3.31
C GLN A 72 -4.15 10.57 -1.87
N VAL A 73 -5.24 9.82 -1.63
CA VAL A 73 -5.77 9.59 -0.27
C VAL A 73 -4.76 8.83 0.57
N MET A 74 -4.15 7.81 0.00
CA MET A 74 -3.09 7.04 0.65
C MET A 74 -1.90 7.93 1.02
N LEU A 75 -1.38 8.73 0.08
CA LEU A 75 -0.27 9.64 0.34
C LEU A 75 -0.59 10.59 1.49
N ASN A 76 -1.77 11.21 1.47
CA ASN A 76 -2.17 12.16 2.51
C ASN A 76 -2.28 11.48 3.89
N ALA A 77 -2.92 10.31 3.97
CA ALA A 77 -3.12 9.60 5.24
C ALA A 77 -1.77 9.19 5.87
N PHE A 78 -0.83 8.68 5.09
CA PHE A 78 0.45 8.20 5.62
C PHE A 78 1.48 9.31 5.86
N LEU A 79 1.44 10.41 5.09
CA LEU A 79 2.30 11.57 5.35
C LEU A 79 1.90 12.31 6.63
N ASP A 80 0.59 12.38 6.94
CA ASP A 80 0.11 13.11 8.11
C ASP A 80 0.30 12.35 9.43
N ILE A 81 0.18 11.02 9.42
CA ILE A 81 0.16 10.21 10.65
C ILE A 81 1.50 9.49 10.87
N GLY A 82 2.14 9.03 9.80
CA GLY A 82 3.35 8.19 9.84
C GLY A 82 3.03 6.73 10.16
N ILE A 83 3.54 5.82 9.33
CA ILE A 83 3.25 4.38 9.47
C ILE A 83 3.81 3.80 10.77
N GLU A 84 4.95 4.27 11.24
CA GLU A 84 5.60 3.81 12.48
C GLU A 84 4.76 4.09 13.72
N THR A 85 4.04 5.22 13.73
CA THR A 85 3.14 5.58 14.84
C THR A 85 1.90 4.66 14.89
N ILE A 86 1.51 4.10 13.74
CA ILE A 86 0.29 3.30 13.61
C ILE A 86 0.52 1.84 13.93
N SER A 87 1.67 1.30 13.53
CA SER A 87 1.99 -0.14 13.63
C SER A 87 2.85 -0.50 14.83
N GLU A 88 3.40 0.51 15.53
CA GLU A 88 4.35 0.25 16.61
C GLU A 88 5.52 -0.61 16.08
N ASP A 89 5.84 -1.73 16.72
CA ASP A 89 6.88 -2.67 16.27
C ASP A 89 6.34 -3.81 15.38
N SER A 90 5.01 -3.84 15.12
CA SER A 90 4.35 -4.87 14.32
C SER A 90 4.43 -4.60 12.83
N PHE A 91 4.07 -5.58 12.01
CA PHE A 91 3.91 -5.36 10.57
C PHE A 91 2.68 -4.49 10.27
N SER A 92 2.73 -3.79 9.15
CA SER A 92 1.58 -3.10 8.54
C SER A 92 1.20 -3.78 7.23
N ILE A 93 -0.09 -3.97 6.98
CA ILE A 93 -0.61 -4.38 5.68
C ILE A 93 -1.27 -3.15 5.06
N VAL A 94 -0.79 -2.73 3.89
CA VAL A 94 -1.24 -1.52 3.21
C VAL A 94 -1.64 -1.85 1.79
N LYS A 95 -2.91 -1.63 1.46
CA LYS A 95 -3.39 -1.77 0.09
C LYS A 95 -2.84 -0.66 -0.78
N VAL A 96 -2.22 -1.01 -1.91
CA VAL A 96 -1.62 -0.07 -2.84
C VAL A 96 -2.33 -0.09 -4.19
N THR A 97 -2.26 1.04 -4.91
CA THR A 97 -2.78 1.12 -6.27
C THR A 97 -1.71 0.69 -7.28
N LYS A 98 -2.13 0.41 -8.50
CA LYS A 98 -1.26 0.03 -9.61
C LYS A 98 -0.13 1.04 -9.87
N ASP A 99 -0.39 2.34 -9.70
CA ASP A 99 0.61 3.38 -9.93
C ASP A 99 1.81 3.26 -8.97
N PHE A 100 1.59 2.83 -7.72
CA PHE A 100 2.67 2.54 -6.78
C PHE A 100 3.42 1.25 -7.16
N VAL A 101 2.69 0.22 -7.59
CA VAL A 101 3.29 -1.06 -8.02
C VAL A 101 4.19 -0.85 -9.24
N GLU A 102 3.74 -0.09 -10.23
CA GLU A 102 4.49 0.24 -11.44
C GLU A 102 5.61 1.27 -11.20
N GLY A 103 5.67 1.86 -10.00
CA GLY A 103 6.70 2.84 -9.63
C GLY A 103 6.48 4.23 -10.24
N LYS A 104 5.27 4.54 -10.73
CA LYS A 104 4.89 5.88 -11.19
C LYS A 104 4.82 6.88 -10.04
N LEU A 105 4.47 6.39 -8.85
CA LEU A 105 4.43 7.16 -7.62
C LEU A 105 5.39 6.55 -6.58
N PRO A 106 6.09 7.37 -5.78
CA PRO A 106 6.90 6.89 -4.68
C PRO A 106 6.01 6.47 -3.50
N LEU A 107 6.33 5.33 -2.87
CA LEU A 107 5.68 4.93 -1.63
C LEU A 107 6.04 5.91 -0.49
N PRO A 108 5.07 6.37 0.32
CA PRO A 108 5.28 7.40 1.34
C PRO A 108 5.87 6.85 2.65
N PHE A 109 6.34 5.61 2.68
CA PHE A 109 6.88 4.95 3.87
C PHE A 109 8.02 4.01 3.50
N PRO A 110 8.91 3.70 4.46
CA PRO A 110 10.02 2.78 4.26
C PRO A 110 9.52 1.32 4.13
N PRO A 111 10.32 0.42 3.53
CA PRO A 111 9.92 -0.98 3.33
C PRO A 111 9.90 -1.81 4.61
N HIS A 112 10.45 -1.29 5.71
CA HIS A 112 10.58 -2.03 6.95
C HIS A 112 9.21 -2.36 7.56
N ASN A 113 8.98 -3.63 7.85
CA ASN A 113 7.74 -4.14 8.45
C ASN A 113 6.45 -3.79 7.66
N VAL A 114 6.53 -3.68 6.32
CA VAL A 114 5.37 -3.38 5.49
C VAL A 114 5.10 -4.49 4.49
N PHE A 115 3.87 -4.99 4.49
CA PHE A 115 3.28 -5.78 3.41
C PHE A 115 2.49 -4.84 2.49
N LEU A 116 2.81 -4.85 1.22
CA LEU A 116 2.02 -4.18 0.19
C LEU A 116 0.95 -5.14 -0.32
N GLU A 117 -0.32 -4.87 -0.01
CA GLU A 117 -1.42 -5.60 -0.61
C GLU A 117 -1.61 -5.13 -2.04
N LEU A 118 -1.39 -6.05 -2.96
CA LEU A 118 -1.41 -5.79 -4.39
C LEU A 118 -2.85 -5.71 -4.92
N PRO A 119 -3.15 -4.81 -5.86
CA PRO A 119 -4.47 -4.76 -6.49
C PRO A 119 -4.69 -5.98 -7.40
N ASP A 120 -5.95 -6.42 -7.53
CA ASP A 120 -6.32 -7.65 -8.25
C ASP A 120 -5.91 -7.65 -9.73
N ASP A 121 -5.81 -6.48 -10.34
CA ASP A 121 -5.44 -6.33 -11.75
C ASP A 121 -3.95 -6.61 -12.03
N VAL A 122 -3.12 -6.71 -10.99
CA VAL A 122 -1.70 -7.10 -11.07
C VAL A 122 -1.53 -8.61 -11.28
N PHE A 123 -2.54 -9.40 -10.95
CA PHE A 123 -2.49 -10.86 -11.07
C PHE A 123 -2.95 -11.41 -12.42
N LYS A 124 -3.26 -10.55 -13.39
CA LYS A 124 -3.66 -10.96 -14.72
C LYS A 124 -2.51 -11.65 -15.47
N PRO A 125 -2.77 -12.70 -16.27
CA PRO A 125 -1.72 -13.49 -16.94
C PRO A 125 -0.78 -12.69 -17.84
N ASP A 126 -1.22 -11.55 -18.36
CA ASP A 126 -0.47 -10.70 -19.28
C ASP A 126 0.41 -9.66 -18.55
N MET A 127 0.39 -9.63 -17.21
CA MET A 127 1.14 -8.65 -16.44
C MET A 127 2.60 -9.07 -16.26
N SER A 128 3.50 -8.11 -16.42
CA SER A 128 4.92 -8.29 -16.12
C SER A 128 5.15 -8.44 -14.61
N LEU A 129 5.94 -9.41 -14.20
CA LEU A 129 6.36 -9.58 -12.81
C LEU A 129 7.51 -8.64 -12.40
N GLU A 130 8.13 -7.95 -13.34
CA GLU A 130 9.26 -7.04 -13.09
C GLU A 130 8.97 -5.94 -12.04
N PRO A 131 7.79 -5.30 -12.01
CA PRO A 131 7.45 -4.34 -10.94
C PRO A 131 7.46 -4.97 -9.55
N LEU A 132 6.96 -6.21 -9.41
CA LEU A 132 6.94 -6.94 -8.13
C LEU A 132 8.35 -7.25 -7.64
N GLU A 133 9.21 -7.70 -8.54
CA GLU A 133 10.63 -7.95 -8.22
C GLU A 133 11.35 -6.68 -7.78
N LYS A 134 11.08 -5.53 -8.42
CA LYS A 134 11.64 -4.24 -8.00
C LYS A 134 11.20 -3.84 -6.59
N LEU A 135 9.95 -4.08 -6.23
CA LEU A 135 9.45 -3.81 -4.86
C LEU A 135 10.13 -4.72 -3.84
N ARG A 136 10.29 -6.00 -4.15
CA ARG A 136 11.00 -6.96 -3.29
C ARG A 136 12.47 -6.60 -3.10
N VAL A 137 13.17 -6.19 -4.16
CA VAL A 137 14.57 -5.71 -4.08
C VAL A 137 14.69 -4.47 -3.19
N LYS A 138 13.67 -3.61 -3.16
CA LYS A 138 13.61 -2.47 -2.22
C LYS A 138 13.34 -2.90 -0.77
N GLY A 139 13.02 -4.16 -0.52
CA GLY A 139 12.79 -4.72 0.82
C GLY A 139 11.30 -4.78 1.23
N PHE A 140 10.37 -4.45 0.35
CA PHE A 140 8.94 -4.62 0.63
C PHE A 140 8.54 -6.09 0.59
N LYS A 141 7.64 -6.48 1.48
CA LYS A 141 6.92 -7.73 1.44
C LYS A 141 5.63 -7.55 0.66
N LEU A 142 5.20 -8.57 -0.07
CA LEU A 142 4.03 -8.50 -0.93
C LEU A 142 2.90 -9.38 -0.38
N ALA A 143 1.68 -8.85 -0.42
CA ALA A 143 0.48 -9.57 -0.04
C ALA A 143 -0.49 -9.67 -1.23
N CYS A 144 -1.13 -10.84 -1.36
CA CYS A 144 -2.21 -11.08 -2.30
C CYS A 144 -3.51 -11.23 -1.51
N ALA A 145 -4.53 -10.45 -1.86
CA ALA A 145 -5.88 -10.61 -1.35
C ALA A 145 -6.78 -11.32 -2.37
N ASN A 146 -8.01 -11.62 -1.96
CA ASN A 146 -9.08 -12.16 -2.81
C ASN A 146 -8.66 -13.43 -3.55
N VAL A 147 -8.07 -14.38 -2.80
CA VAL A 147 -7.75 -15.70 -3.34
C VAL A 147 -9.05 -16.47 -3.50
N ASP A 148 -9.72 -16.29 -4.62
CA ASP A 148 -10.97 -16.99 -4.95
C ASP A 148 -10.70 -18.35 -5.61
N SER A 149 -9.54 -18.49 -6.24
CA SER A 149 -9.07 -19.70 -6.90
C SER A 149 -7.56 -19.81 -6.86
N LEU A 150 -7.04 -20.98 -6.56
CA LEU A 150 -5.59 -21.26 -6.60
C LEU A 150 -5.01 -21.07 -8.02
N ALA A 151 -5.79 -21.36 -9.05
CA ALA A 151 -5.35 -21.25 -10.43
C ALA A 151 -5.04 -19.81 -10.84
N ASP A 152 -5.75 -18.83 -10.26
CA ASP A 152 -5.58 -17.43 -10.63
C ASP A 152 -4.30 -16.81 -10.06
N ILE A 153 -3.77 -17.37 -8.97
CA ILE A 153 -2.60 -16.84 -8.27
C ILE A 153 -1.34 -17.71 -8.41
N GLU A 154 -1.42 -18.89 -9.04
CA GLU A 154 -0.29 -19.83 -9.13
C GLU A 154 0.98 -19.16 -9.69
N GLY A 155 0.83 -18.30 -10.70
CA GLY A 155 1.94 -17.58 -11.32
C GLY A 155 2.61 -16.54 -10.41
N VAL A 156 1.95 -16.08 -9.35
CA VAL A 156 2.46 -15.02 -8.44
C VAL A 156 2.81 -15.54 -7.05
N LEU A 157 2.43 -16.77 -6.72
CA LEU A 157 2.67 -17.38 -5.40
C LEU A 157 4.15 -17.35 -4.98
N ALA A 158 5.07 -17.46 -5.93
CA ALA A 158 6.50 -17.37 -5.66
C ALA A 158 6.99 -15.95 -5.31
N HIS A 159 6.17 -14.94 -5.57
CA HIS A 159 6.52 -13.53 -5.37
C HIS A 159 5.82 -12.88 -4.18
N VAL A 160 4.85 -13.55 -3.56
CA VAL A 160 4.11 -13.03 -2.40
C VAL A 160 4.54 -13.69 -1.10
N ASP A 161 4.47 -12.91 -0.03
CA ASP A 161 4.89 -13.30 1.31
C ASP A 161 3.67 -13.52 2.24
N LEU A 162 2.49 -13.02 1.84
CA LEU A 162 1.23 -13.13 2.58
C LEU A 162 0.07 -13.38 1.62
N LEU A 163 -0.74 -14.40 1.91
CA LEU A 163 -1.99 -14.70 1.23
C LEU A 163 -3.16 -14.33 2.15
N ARG A 164 -4.13 -13.56 1.65
CA ARG A 164 -5.34 -13.21 2.38
C ARG A 164 -6.53 -13.95 1.80
N LEU A 165 -7.21 -14.72 2.62
CA LEU A 165 -8.39 -15.48 2.29
C LEU A 165 -9.58 -14.94 3.09
N ASP A 166 -10.65 -14.58 2.40
CA ASP A 166 -11.88 -14.15 3.05
C ASP A 166 -12.72 -15.38 3.44
N PHE A 167 -12.87 -15.62 4.76
CA PHE A 167 -13.66 -16.74 5.26
C PHE A 167 -15.11 -16.73 4.74
N SER A 168 -15.69 -15.55 4.56
CA SER A 168 -17.09 -15.40 4.15
C SER A 168 -17.34 -15.74 2.67
N ALA A 169 -16.29 -15.76 1.85
CA ALA A 169 -16.37 -16.07 0.42
C ALA A 169 -16.35 -17.58 0.13
N TRP A 170 -16.06 -18.42 1.14
CA TRP A 170 -15.84 -19.86 0.96
C TRP A 170 -16.77 -20.70 1.83
N THR A 171 -17.17 -21.88 1.33
CA THR A 171 -17.81 -22.89 2.19
C THR A 171 -16.75 -23.61 3.04
N LYS A 172 -17.17 -24.21 4.16
CA LYS A 172 -16.27 -25.01 5.02
C LYS A 172 -15.60 -26.16 4.26
N GLU A 173 -16.31 -26.79 3.34
CA GLU A 173 -15.79 -27.86 2.49
C GLU A 173 -14.69 -27.35 1.55
N GLN A 174 -14.89 -26.18 0.94
CA GLN A 174 -13.88 -25.55 0.11
C GLN A 174 -12.64 -25.17 0.93
N LEU A 175 -12.82 -24.57 2.12
CA LEU A 175 -11.73 -24.24 3.02
C LEU A 175 -10.92 -25.48 3.42
N ALA A 176 -11.58 -26.57 3.77
CA ALA A 176 -10.93 -27.83 4.13
C ALA A 176 -10.05 -28.41 3.00
N LEU A 177 -10.40 -28.16 1.76
CA LEU A 177 -9.62 -28.61 0.60
C LEU A 177 -8.50 -27.63 0.24
N SER A 178 -8.77 -26.33 0.33
CA SER A 178 -7.86 -25.29 -0.18
C SER A 178 -6.79 -24.89 0.84
N ILE A 179 -7.13 -24.78 2.14
CA ILE A 179 -6.17 -24.35 3.16
C ILE A 179 -4.92 -25.24 3.23
N PRO A 180 -5.02 -26.58 3.25
CA PRO A 180 -3.81 -27.42 3.25
C PRO A 180 -2.92 -27.22 2.02
N GLN A 181 -3.51 -26.88 0.87
CA GLN A 181 -2.74 -26.57 -0.33
C GLN A 181 -2.07 -25.21 -0.20
N LEU A 182 -2.78 -24.19 0.28
CA LEU A 182 -2.22 -22.86 0.52
C LEU A 182 -1.07 -22.87 1.52
N LEU A 183 -1.19 -23.65 2.60
CA LEU A 183 -0.15 -23.82 3.61
C LEU A 183 1.11 -24.56 3.08
N SER A 184 1.04 -25.20 1.92
CA SER A 184 2.22 -25.80 1.29
C SER A 184 3.15 -24.79 0.61
N TYR A 185 2.69 -23.57 0.39
CA TYR A 185 3.51 -22.49 -0.15
C TYR A 185 4.30 -21.78 0.97
N SER A 186 5.33 -21.02 0.58
CA SER A 186 6.17 -20.28 1.54
C SER A 186 5.51 -19.03 2.10
N ALA A 187 4.44 -18.54 1.45
CA ALA A 187 3.68 -17.39 1.91
C ALA A 187 2.86 -17.75 3.15
N LYS A 188 2.78 -16.82 4.12
CA LYS A 188 1.90 -16.99 5.28
C LYS A 188 0.43 -16.88 4.86
N LEU A 189 -0.44 -17.64 5.51
CA LEU A 189 -1.88 -17.59 5.26
C LEU A 189 -2.59 -16.79 6.36
N LEU A 190 -3.23 -15.69 5.97
CA LEU A 190 -4.12 -14.88 6.79
C LEU A 190 -5.56 -15.14 6.37
N VAL A 191 -6.38 -15.60 7.30
CA VAL A 191 -7.84 -15.69 7.11
C VAL A 191 -8.51 -14.48 7.74
N ILE A 192 -9.31 -13.78 6.93
CA ILE A 192 -10.03 -12.57 7.35
C ILE A 192 -11.54 -12.83 7.48
N ASN A 193 -12.27 -11.87 8.05
CA ASN A 193 -13.71 -11.94 8.28
C ASN A 193 -14.16 -13.10 9.18
N ILE A 194 -13.34 -13.47 10.16
CA ILE A 194 -13.70 -14.42 11.21
C ILE A 194 -14.65 -13.73 12.17
N ASN A 195 -15.94 -14.12 12.15
CA ASN A 195 -17.00 -13.42 12.88
C ASN A 195 -17.55 -14.20 14.08
N THR A 196 -17.22 -15.48 14.20
CA THR A 196 -17.68 -16.32 15.31
C THR A 196 -16.54 -17.16 15.90
N GLN A 197 -16.74 -17.62 17.12
CA GLN A 197 -15.82 -18.55 17.77
C GLN A 197 -15.69 -19.87 17.01
N ASP A 198 -16.79 -20.36 16.44
CA ASP A 198 -16.79 -21.61 15.66
C ASP A 198 -15.96 -21.48 14.38
N ASP A 199 -16.01 -20.32 13.72
CA ASP A 199 -15.19 -20.03 12.53
C ASP A 199 -13.71 -19.96 12.90
N PHE A 200 -13.39 -19.30 14.03
CA PHE A 200 -12.02 -19.22 14.52
C PHE A 200 -11.46 -20.61 14.86
N SER A 201 -12.24 -21.41 15.63
CA SER A 201 -11.83 -22.77 15.98
C SER A 201 -11.62 -23.63 14.75
N TYR A 202 -12.49 -23.49 13.76
CA TYR A 202 -12.39 -24.20 12.49
C TYR A 202 -11.11 -23.86 11.74
N CYS A 203 -10.75 -22.56 11.64
CA CYS A 203 -9.50 -22.13 11.02
C CYS A 203 -8.28 -22.63 11.78
N LEU A 204 -8.33 -22.64 13.12
CA LEU A 204 -7.25 -23.16 13.98
C LEU A 204 -7.01 -24.65 13.73
N ASP A 205 -8.10 -25.44 13.63
CA ASP A 205 -8.03 -26.88 13.34
C ASP A 205 -7.44 -27.18 11.95
N LEU A 206 -7.63 -26.27 10.99
CA LEU A 206 -7.05 -26.38 9.67
C LEU A 206 -5.57 -25.92 9.61
N GLY A 207 -5.01 -25.41 10.71
CA GLY A 207 -3.61 -25.01 10.79
C GLY A 207 -3.32 -23.62 10.21
N VAL A 208 -4.33 -22.75 10.09
CA VAL A 208 -4.13 -21.35 9.71
C VAL A 208 -3.18 -20.67 10.69
N GLU A 209 -2.32 -19.77 10.20
CA GLU A 209 -1.30 -19.11 11.02
C GLU A 209 -1.71 -17.71 11.50
N LEU A 210 -2.52 -16.99 10.71
CA LEU A 210 -2.88 -15.60 10.98
C LEU A 210 -4.39 -15.39 10.85
N TYR A 211 -4.95 -14.58 11.73
CA TYR A 211 -6.38 -14.41 11.90
C TYR A 211 -6.77 -12.94 12.01
N GLN A 212 -7.86 -12.56 11.34
CA GLN A 212 -8.48 -11.24 11.46
C GLN A 212 -10.00 -11.38 11.40
N GLY A 213 -10.70 -10.64 12.25
CA GLY A 213 -12.17 -10.63 12.22
C GLY A 213 -12.76 -9.94 13.43
N ARG A 214 -14.04 -9.56 13.31
CA ARG A 214 -14.75 -8.84 14.37
C ARG A 214 -14.93 -9.66 15.63
N PHE A 215 -14.96 -10.98 15.51
CA PHE A 215 -14.99 -11.85 16.69
C PHE A 215 -13.75 -11.66 17.57
N ILE A 216 -12.59 -11.39 16.95
CA ILE A 216 -11.31 -11.26 17.68
C ILE A 216 -11.10 -9.80 18.09
N SER A 217 -11.23 -8.87 17.17
CA SER A 217 -11.08 -7.44 17.43
C SER A 217 -11.78 -6.59 16.38
N GLU A 218 -12.47 -5.55 16.83
CA GLU A 218 -13.08 -4.56 15.95
C GLU A 218 -12.03 -3.61 15.34
N PRO A 219 -12.27 -3.08 14.12
CA PRO A 219 -11.46 -2.03 13.55
C PRO A 219 -11.51 -0.75 14.40
N VAL A 220 -10.37 -0.06 14.54
CA VAL A 220 -10.25 1.18 15.31
C VAL A 220 -9.85 2.33 14.40
N VAL A 221 -10.59 3.42 14.44
CA VAL A 221 -10.23 4.65 13.72
C VAL A 221 -9.04 5.30 14.39
N VAL A 222 -7.96 5.47 13.62
CA VAL A 222 -6.80 6.25 14.04
C VAL A 222 -7.03 7.68 13.57
N SER A 223 -7.47 8.56 14.49
CA SER A 223 -7.54 9.99 14.19
C SER A 223 -6.14 10.58 14.23
N GLY A 224 -5.66 11.09 13.11
CA GLY A 224 -4.50 11.96 13.11
C GLY A 224 -4.81 13.17 13.98
N ASN A 225 -4.09 13.33 15.08
CA ASN A 225 -3.99 14.63 15.71
C ASN A 225 -3.27 15.51 14.69
N THR A 226 -4.01 16.43 14.07
CA THR A 226 -3.40 17.54 13.37
C THR A 226 -2.38 18.14 14.30
N LEU A 227 -1.11 17.90 14.05
CA LEU A 227 -0.04 18.61 14.73
C LEU A 227 -0.34 20.09 14.47
N LYS A 228 -0.71 20.82 15.53
CA LYS A 228 -0.85 22.27 15.44
C LYS A 228 0.41 22.79 14.79
N PRO A 229 0.31 23.62 13.73
CA PRO A 229 1.51 24.14 13.07
C PRO A 229 2.38 24.78 14.15
N ASN A 230 3.58 24.23 14.28
CA ASN A 230 4.55 24.74 15.24
C ASN A 230 4.86 26.17 14.79
N ARG A 231 4.33 27.18 15.50
CA ARG A 231 4.70 28.56 15.28
C ARG A 231 6.18 28.65 15.64
N MET A 232 7.04 28.49 14.64
CA MET A 232 8.39 28.97 14.74
C MET A 232 8.31 30.49 14.97
N SER A 233 8.47 30.90 16.22
CA SER A 233 8.72 32.28 16.56
C SER A 233 10.02 32.67 15.87
N LEU A 234 9.91 33.50 14.85
CA LEU A 234 11.05 34.26 14.37
C LEU A 234 11.44 35.22 15.50
N LEU A 235 12.57 34.93 16.12
CA LEU A 235 13.39 35.91 16.87
C LEU A 235 14.50 36.40 15.96
#